data_76ec1637cab35edf154c73856ab5f81d
#
_entry.id   76ec1637cab35edf154c73856ab5f81d
#
_cell.length_a   1.000
_cell.length_b   1.000
_cell.length_c   1.000
_cell.angle_alpha   90.00
_cell.angle_beta   90.00
_cell.angle_gamma   90.00
#
_symmetry.space_group_name_H-M   'P 1'
#
loop_
_entity.id
_entity.type
_entity.pdbx_description
1 polymer ?
#
loop_
_entity_poly.entity_id
_entity_poly.type
_entity_poly.pdbx_seq_one_letter_code
_entity_poly.pdbx_strand_id
1 'polypeptide(L)'
;MSQPPPLFDTALVRQRLVRARRAGFADFLLSRAVEDLGDRLDAVLRRFPLALDLGTPLPMAAARLRSSGRIDRLVRLSPTPEPGEPLCLAGDAEALPFGGGAAFDLAVSLLALHAVNDLPGALVQLRRALKPDGLFVGCLLGGSTLTELRQAFQHAESEVEGGISPRVAPLAEVRDLGGLLQRAGFSLPVTDSERLTVRYSDPFALMRDLRAMGLTNALTERRRTPLRRATLMRAAEIYAERFSDPDGRLRATFELIWLSGWVPHESQQKPLKPGSAKARLADALGTPEHVVDPIGGSLR
;
A
#
# COMPACT_ATOMS: atom_id res chain seq x y z
N MET A 1 -8.95 19.37 -20.64
CA MET A 1 -7.89 18.34 -20.62
C MET A 1 -8.58 17.00 -20.49
N SER A 2 -8.40 16.06 -21.42
CA SER A 2 -8.97 14.71 -21.33
C SER A 2 -8.31 13.97 -20.17
N GLN A 3 -9.11 13.32 -19.32
CA GLN A 3 -8.58 12.44 -18.28
C GLN A 3 -7.75 11.32 -18.94
N PRO A 4 -6.61 10.95 -18.37
CA PRO A 4 -5.86 9.80 -18.87
C PRO A 4 -6.74 8.54 -18.80
N PRO A 5 -6.54 7.58 -19.71
CA PRO A 5 -7.31 6.34 -19.67
C PRO A 5 -7.07 5.61 -18.34
N PRO A 6 -8.10 4.95 -17.78
CA PRO A 6 -7.98 4.25 -16.51
C PRO A 6 -6.98 3.08 -16.64
N LEU A 7 -6.08 2.96 -15.68
CA LEU A 7 -5.10 1.87 -15.62
C LEU A 7 -5.77 0.54 -15.26
N PHE A 8 -6.71 0.58 -14.31
CA PHE A 8 -7.43 -0.59 -13.81
C PHE A 8 -8.88 -0.61 -14.27
N ASP A 9 -9.36 -1.78 -14.64
CA ASP A 9 -10.77 -2.11 -14.82
C ASP A 9 -11.40 -2.32 -13.43
N THR A 10 -11.97 -1.26 -12.86
CA THR A 10 -12.51 -1.26 -11.49
C THR A 10 -13.64 -2.25 -11.30
N ALA A 11 -14.47 -2.49 -12.32
CA ALA A 11 -15.53 -3.50 -12.27
C ALA A 11 -14.93 -4.90 -12.11
N LEU A 12 -13.86 -5.19 -12.84
CA LEU A 12 -13.14 -6.46 -12.76
C LEU A 12 -12.41 -6.62 -11.42
N VAL A 13 -11.80 -5.56 -10.88
CA VAL A 13 -11.19 -5.57 -9.53
C VAL A 13 -12.24 -5.99 -8.50
N ARG A 14 -13.40 -5.35 -8.49
CA ARG A 14 -14.52 -5.68 -7.58
C ARG A 14 -15.00 -7.12 -7.76
N GLN A 15 -15.21 -7.56 -8.99
CA GLN A 15 -15.65 -8.94 -9.29
C GLN A 15 -14.65 -9.98 -8.75
N ARG A 16 -13.35 -9.72 -8.90
CA ARG A 16 -12.29 -10.62 -8.42
C ARG A 16 -12.21 -10.67 -6.91
N LEU A 17 -12.36 -9.53 -6.25
CA LEU A 17 -12.42 -9.47 -4.79
C LEU A 17 -13.61 -10.27 -4.24
N VAL A 18 -14.81 -10.10 -4.80
CA VAL A 18 -15.99 -10.88 -4.41
C VAL A 18 -15.76 -12.38 -4.62
N ARG A 19 -15.17 -12.77 -5.74
CA ARG A 19 -14.85 -14.17 -6.02
C ARG A 19 -13.84 -14.73 -5.02
N ALA A 20 -12.78 -13.98 -4.72
CA ALA A 20 -11.75 -14.37 -3.75
C ALA A 20 -12.36 -14.60 -2.37
N ARG A 21 -13.20 -13.69 -1.88
CA ARG A 21 -13.88 -13.82 -0.58
C ARG A 21 -14.77 -15.09 -0.52
N ARG A 22 -15.53 -15.35 -1.58
CA ARG A 22 -16.41 -16.53 -1.66
C ARG A 22 -15.66 -17.86 -1.73
N ALA A 23 -14.46 -17.85 -2.29
CA ALA A 23 -13.64 -19.07 -2.47
C ALA A 23 -12.69 -19.36 -1.30
N GLY A 24 -12.66 -18.52 -0.27
CA GLY A 24 -11.67 -18.55 0.80
C GLY A 24 -10.51 -17.62 0.48
N PHE A 25 -10.55 -16.42 1.08
CA PHE A 25 -9.54 -15.38 0.85
C PHE A 25 -8.19 -15.80 1.45
N ALA A 26 -7.10 -15.67 0.69
CA ALA A 26 -5.74 -15.87 1.20
C ALA A 26 -5.29 -14.59 1.93
N ASP A 27 -5.34 -14.59 3.24
CA ASP A 27 -5.25 -13.39 4.08
C ASP A 27 -3.87 -13.11 4.66
N PHE A 28 -2.85 -13.91 4.36
CA PHE A 28 -1.54 -13.81 5.02
C PHE A 28 -0.87 -12.43 4.88
N LEU A 29 -0.97 -11.77 3.71
CA LEU A 29 -0.47 -10.40 3.54
C LEU A 29 -1.31 -9.39 4.34
N LEU A 30 -2.62 -9.59 4.37
CA LEU A 30 -3.51 -8.72 5.13
C LEU A 30 -3.32 -8.90 6.63
N SER A 31 -3.14 -10.15 7.09
CA SER A 31 -2.83 -10.46 8.49
C SER A 31 -1.56 -9.75 8.93
N ARG A 32 -0.48 -9.83 8.12
CA ARG A 32 0.75 -9.10 8.39
C ARG A 32 0.52 -7.58 8.46
N ALA A 33 -0.21 -7.02 7.50
CA ALA A 33 -0.52 -5.59 7.51
C ALA A 33 -1.40 -5.19 8.71
N VAL A 34 -2.28 -6.05 9.20
CA VAL A 34 -3.11 -5.79 10.40
C VAL A 34 -2.28 -5.84 11.68
N GLU A 35 -1.31 -6.74 11.78
CA GLU A 35 -0.35 -6.78 12.90
C GLU A 35 0.46 -5.49 12.94
N ASP A 36 1.10 -5.10 11.84
CA ASP A 36 1.87 -3.87 11.73
C ASP A 36 1.04 -2.61 11.98
N LEU A 37 -0.23 -2.57 11.54
CA LEU A 37 -1.15 -1.48 11.89
C LEU A 37 -1.29 -1.34 13.40
N GLY A 38 -1.39 -2.46 14.11
CA GLY A 38 -1.45 -2.47 15.56
C GLY A 38 -0.26 -1.77 16.19
N ASP A 39 0.95 -2.22 15.83
CA ASP A 39 2.22 -1.70 16.35
C ASP A 39 2.39 -0.19 16.06
N ARG A 40 2.03 0.24 14.84
CA ARG A 40 2.08 1.65 14.43
C ARG A 40 1.10 2.52 15.24
N LEU A 41 -0.10 2.04 15.50
CA LEU A 41 -1.08 2.76 16.31
C LEU A 41 -0.73 2.73 17.79
N ASP A 42 -0.05 1.70 18.29
CA ASP A 42 0.41 1.62 19.67
C ASP A 42 1.48 2.69 19.98
N ALA A 43 2.27 3.09 18.98
CA ALA A 43 3.17 4.23 19.09
C ALA A 43 2.46 5.60 19.15
N VAL A 44 1.18 5.67 18.78
CA VAL A 44 0.38 6.90 18.79
C VAL A 44 -0.48 6.94 20.07
N LEU A 45 -0.11 7.77 21.03
CA LEU A 45 -0.80 7.88 22.33
C LEU A 45 -2.09 8.74 22.23
N ARG A 46 -3.03 8.34 21.33
CA ARG A 46 -4.29 9.06 21.11
C ARG A 46 -5.48 8.11 21.06
N ARG A 47 -6.66 8.67 21.39
CA ARG A 47 -7.96 8.07 21.09
C ARG A 47 -8.50 8.67 19.79
N PHE A 48 -9.23 7.85 19.07
CA PHE A 48 -9.86 8.24 17.80
C PHE A 48 -11.37 7.93 17.89
N PRO A 49 -12.21 8.90 18.34
CA PRO A 49 -13.63 8.65 18.55
C PRO A 49 -14.36 8.08 17.33
N LEU A 50 -14.00 8.53 16.13
CA LEU A 50 -14.59 8.02 14.89
C LEU A 50 -13.51 7.64 13.87
N ALA A 51 -13.45 6.37 13.53
CA ALA A 51 -12.50 5.85 12.53
C ALA A 51 -13.21 5.43 11.23
N LEU A 52 -12.48 5.54 10.12
CA LEU A 52 -12.84 5.02 8.80
C LEU A 52 -11.88 3.88 8.42
N ASP A 53 -12.42 2.71 8.03
CA ASP A 53 -11.70 1.67 7.32
C ASP A 53 -12.11 1.71 5.84
N LEU A 54 -11.18 2.13 4.98
CA LEU A 54 -11.42 2.37 3.56
C LEU A 54 -10.90 1.22 2.72
N GLY A 55 -11.81 0.45 2.14
CA GLY A 55 -11.53 -0.52 1.09
C GLY A 55 -10.78 -1.77 1.51
N THR A 56 -10.37 -1.91 2.78
CA THR A 56 -9.66 -3.10 3.26
C THR A 56 -10.42 -4.37 2.84
N PRO A 57 -9.76 -5.37 2.20
CA PRO A 57 -10.44 -6.52 1.61
C PRO A 57 -11.34 -7.31 2.56
N LEU A 58 -10.92 -7.49 3.81
CA LEU A 58 -11.68 -8.19 4.86
C LEU A 58 -11.86 -7.28 6.08
N PRO A 59 -12.82 -7.56 7.00
CA PRO A 59 -13.05 -6.72 8.18
C PRO A 59 -11.97 -6.84 9.27
N MET A 60 -10.79 -7.36 8.94
CA MET A 60 -9.70 -7.63 9.90
C MET A 60 -9.12 -6.34 10.51
N ALA A 61 -8.90 -5.30 9.70
CA ALA A 61 -8.47 -4.00 10.21
C ALA A 61 -9.52 -3.40 11.15
N ALA A 62 -10.79 -3.47 10.77
CA ALA A 62 -11.89 -3.02 11.62
C ALA A 62 -11.96 -3.78 12.96
N ALA A 63 -11.75 -5.09 12.94
CA ALA A 63 -11.70 -5.91 14.15
C ALA A 63 -10.52 -5.49 15.05
N ARG A 64 -9.32 -5.33 14.48
CA ARG A 64 -8.12 -4.90 15.21
C ARG A 64 -8.29 -3.50 15.81
N LEU A 65 -8.90 -2.58 15.07
CA LEU A 65 -9.16 -1.23 15.54
C LEU A 65 -10.15 -1.22 16.73
N ARG A 66 -11.24 -1.98 16.64
CA ARG A 66 -12.22 -2.10 17.74
C ARG A 66 -11.59 -2.70 19.00
N SER A 67 -10.76 -3.73 18.86
CA SER A 67 -10.08 -4.38 20.00
C SER A 67 -9.04 -3.51 20.69
N SER A 68 -8.57 -2.43 20.05
CA SER A 68 -7.55 -1.53 20.62
C SER A 68 -8.07 -0.71 21.83
N GLY A 69 -9.39 -0.61 22.03
CA GLY A 69 -10.01 0.23 23.05
C GLY A 69 -9.83 1.75 22.82
N ARG A 70 -9.29 2.16 21.68
CA ARG A 70 -9.02 3.56 21.31
C ARG A 70 -10.04 4.16 20.36
N ILE A 71 -10.91 3.31 19.79
CA ILE A 71 -11.92 3.67 18.79
C ILE A 71 -13.31 3.50 19.42
N ASP A 72 -14.13 4.55 19.42
CA ASP A 72 -15.49 4.48 19.95
C ASP A 72 -16.46 4.01 18.85
N ARG A 73 -16.32 4.52 17.63
CA ARG A 73 -17.13 4.16 16.47
C ARG A 73 -16.25 3.96 15.23
N LEU A 74 -16.59 2.97 14.42
CA LEU A 74 -15.87 2.67 13.18
C LEU A 74 -16.87 2.46 12.05
N VAL A 75 -16.65 3.19 10.96
CA VAL A 75 -17.35 3.05 9.68
C VAL A 75 -16.43 2.33 8.70
N ARG A 76 -16.93 1.32 8.01
CA ARG A 76 -16.24 0.76 6.86
C ARG A 76 -16.83 1.32 5.55
N LEU A 77 -15.97 1.64 4.61
CA LEU A 77 -16.38 1.92 3.24
C LEU A 77 -15.76 0.84 2.34
N SER A 78 -16.60 0.04 1.71
CA SER A 78 -16.16 -1.06 0.84
C SER A 78 -16.78 -0.94 -0.55
N PRO A 79 -16.03 -1.17 -1.63
CA PRO A 79 -16.62 -1.26 -2.97
C PRO A 79 -17.53 -2.49 -3.14
N THR A 80 -17.46 -3.43 -2.19
CA THR A 80 -18.21 -4.69 -2.21
C THR A 80 -18.61 -5.06 -0.77
N PRO A 81 -19.52 -4.29 -0.11
CA PRO A 81 -19.95 -4.58 1.25
C PRO A 81 -20.66 -5.94 1.32
N GLU A 82 -20.50 -6.63 2.44
CA GLU A 82 -21.19 -7.89 2.68
C GLU A 82 -22.49 -7.66 3.49
N PRO A 83 -23.54 -8.42 3.22
CA PRO A 83 -24.77 -8.33 3.99
C PRO A 83 -24.53 -8.62 5.48
N GLY A 84 -25.10 -7.78 6.36
CA GLY A 84 -25.01 -7.96 7.82
C GLY A 84 -23.73 -7.41 8.46
N GLU A 85 -22.84 -6.82 7.69
CA GLU A 85 -21.65 -6.14 8.23
C GLU A 85 -22.03 -4.80 8.89
N PRO A 86 -21.78 -4.62 10.21
CA PRO A 86 -22.21 -3.43 10.92
C PRO A 86 -21.47 -2.17 10.41
N LEU A 87 -22.22 -1.08 10.14
CA LEU A 87 -21.68 0.22 9.70
C LEU A 87 -20.75 0.10 8.47
N CYS A 88 -21.06 -0.82 7.55
CA CYS A 88 -20.39 -0.93 6.26
C CYS A 88 -21.21 -0.25 5.17
N LEU A 89 -20.63 0.78 4.56
CA LEU A 89 -21.22 1.53 3.46
C LEU A 89 -20.66 1.04 2.12
N ALA A 90 -21.50 1.01 1.11
CA ALA A 90 -21.04 0.84 -0.27
C ALA A 90 -20.40 2.14 -0.76
N GLY A 91 -19.18 2.06 -1.30
CA GLY A 91 -18.51 3.23 -1.86
C GLY A 91 -17.13 2.91 -2.39
N ASP A 92 -16.55 3.89 -3.05
CA ASP A 92 -15.26 3.80 -3.70
C ASP A 92 -14.26 4.80 -3.08
N ALA A 93 -12.98 4.43 -3.05
CA ALA A 93 -11.91 5.32 -2.61
C ALA A 93 -11.75 6.55 -3.51
N GLU A 94 -12.15 6.45 -4.78
CA GLU A 94 -12.08 7.54 -5.75
C GLU A 94 -13.30 8.48 -5.68
N ALA A 95 -14.36 8.08 -4.93
CA ALA A 95 -15.57 8.88 -4.75
C ALA A 95 -16.14 8.68 -3.34
N LEU A 96 -15.53 9.35 -2.35
CA LEU A 96 -15.96 9.22 -0.96
C LEU A 96 -17.32 9.91 -0.73
N PRO A 97 -18.31 9.21 -0.12
CA PRO A 97 -19.67 9.74 0.05
C PRO A 97 -19.81 10.69 1.24
N PHE A 98 -18.73 11.32 1.72
CA PHE A 98 -18.75 12.10 2.97
C PHE A 98 -18.88 13.62 2.77
N GLY A 99 -19.24 14.09 1.57
CA GLY A 99 -19.69 15.46 1.29
C GLY A 99 -18.74 16.60 1.67
N GLY A 100 -17.45 16.32 1.87
CA GLY A 100 -16.45 17.32 2.24
C GLY A 100 -16.50 17.77 3.70
N GLY A 101 -17.34 17.17 4.55
CA GLY A 101 -17.36 17.41 5.99
C GLY A 101 -16.29 16.59 6.72
N ALA A 102 -15.34 17.25 7.38
CA ALA A 102 -14.34 16.62 8.23
C ALA A 102 -15.00 15.88 9.42
N ALA A 103 -15.10 14.56 9.33
CA ALA A 103 -15.84 13.75 10.29
C ALA A 103 -14.96 12.78 11.09
N PHE A 104 -13.91 12.24 10.47
CA PHE A 104 -13.13 11.16 11.05
C PHE A 104 -11.88 11.65 11.78
N ASP A 105 -11.56 10.98 12.88
CA ASP A 105 -10.34 11.23 13.65
C ASP A 105 -9.18 10.36 13.13
N LEU A 106 -9.51 9.18 12.56
CA LEU A 106 -8.58 8.23 11.95
C LEU A 106 -9.15 7.70 10.64
N ALA A 107 -8.34 7.57 9.61
CA ALA A 107 -8.64 6.80 8.43
C ALA A 107 -7.57 5.73 8.20
N VAL A 108 -7.99 4.50 7.96
CA VAL A 108 -7.11 3.36 7.68
C VAL A 108 -7.49 2.76 6.33
N SER A 109 -6.49 2.34 5.55
CA SER A 109 -6.70 1.60 4.30
C SER A 109 -5.59 0.57 4.12
N LEU A 110 -5.92 -0.71 4.17
CA LEU A 110 -4.95 -1.79 4.01
C LEU A 110 -5.20 -2.56 2.71
N LEU A 111 -4.16 -2.66 1.89
CA LEU A 111 -4.12 -3.43 0.65
C LEU A 111 -5.31 -3.15 -0.30
N ALA A 112 -5.70 -1.88 -0.42
CA ALA A 112 -6.78 -1.43 -1.30
C ALA A 112 -6.34 -0.36 -2.30
N LEU A 113 -5.59 0.66 -1.85
CA LEU A 113 -5.28 1.85 -2.65
C LEU A 113 -4.31 1.61 -3.81
N HIS A 114 -3.64 0.47 -3.90
CA HIS A 114 -2.77 0.13 -5.03
C HIS A 114 -3.52 -0.20 -6.34
N ALA A 115 -4.85 -0.37 -6.27
CA ALA A 115 -5.69 -0.71 -7.42
C ALA A 115 -6.67 0.41 -7.81
N VAL A 116 -6.45 1.64 -7.32
CA VAL A 116 -7.22 2.83 -7.72
C VAL A 116 -6.58 3.52 -8.93
N ASN A 117 -7.39 4.18 -9.75
CA ASN A 117 -6.92 4.90 -10.94
C ASN A 117 -6.46 6.32 -10.63
N ASP A 118 -7.06 6.97 -9.63
CA ASP A 118 -6.70 8.30 -9.14
C ASP A 118 -6.30 8.27 -7.66
N LEU A 119 -5.12 7.74 -7.38
CA LEU A 119 -4.56 7.73 -6.03
C LEU A 119 -4.38 9.14 -5.45
N PRO A 120 -3.87 10.14 -6.20
CA PRO A 120 -3.81 11.52 -5.73
C PRO A 120 -5.16 12.08 -5.30
N GLY A 121 -6.19 11.89 -6.12
CA GLY A 121 -7.56 12.33 -5.82
C GLY A 121 -8.15 11.61 -4.61
N ALA A 122 -7.92 10.32 -4.45
CA ALA A 122 -8.33 9.54 -3.29
C ALA A 122 -7.69 10.07 -1.99
N LEU A 123 -6.38 10.37 -2.01
CA LEU A 123 -5.68 10.95 -0.85
C LEU A 123 -6.19 12.34 -0.48
N VAL A 124 -6.50 13.19 -1.47
CA VAL A 124 -7.12 14.51 -1.22
C VAL A 124 -8.50 14.38 -0.59
N GLN A 125 -9.32 13.44 -1.06
CA GLN A 125 -10.64 13.17 -0.49
C GLN A 125 -10.53 12.63 0.94
N LEU A 126 -9.60 11.70 1.19
CA LEU A 126 -9.30 11.19 2.54
C LEU A 126 -8.91 12.32 3.49
N ARG A 127 -7.99 13.20 3.06
CA ARG A 127 -7.59 14.35 3.87
C ARG A 127 -8.78 15.25 4.21
N ARG A 128 -9.70 15.48 3.26
CA ARG A 128 -10.91 16.30 3.50
C ARG A 128 -11.92 15.61 4.41
N ALA A 129 -11.98 14.30 4.43
CA ALA A 129 -12.86 13.54 5.32
C ALA A 129 -12.33 13.48 6.76
N LEU A 130 -11.03 13.68 6.97
CA LEU A 130 -10.39 13.73 8.26
C LEU A 130 -10.53 15.14 8.91
N LYS A 131 -10.76 15.15 10.21
CA LYS A 131 -10.73 16.38 11.03
C LYS A 131 -9.32 17.00 11.04
N PRO A 132 -9.19 18.30 11.38
CA PRO A 132 -7.90 18.87 11.75
C PRO A 132 -7.23 18.00 12.83
N ASP A 133 -5.94 17.72 12.67
CA ASP A 133 -5.18 16.79 13.52
C ASP A 133 -5.66 15.32 13.46
N GLY A 134 -6.42 14.95 12.45
CA GLY A 134 -6.78 13.57 12.15
C GLY A 134 -5.63 12.84 11.47
N LEU A 135 -5.55 11.53 11.69
CA LEU A 135 -4.48 10.67 11.19
C LEU A 135 -4.96 9.81 10.02
N PHE A 136 -4.18 9.73 8.97
CA PHE A 136 -4.28 8.71 7.93
C PHE A 136 -3.17 7.67 8.09
N VAL A 137 -3.51 6.38 8.01
CA VAL A 137 -2.56 5.26 7.94
C VAL A 137 -2.97 4.33 6.79
N GLY A 138 -2.10 4.14 5.83
CA GLY A 138 -2.33 3.28 4.68
C GLY A 138 -1.22 2.25 4.50
N CYS A 139 -1.58 1.08 3.97
CA CYS A 139 -0.65 0.08 3.48
C CYS A 139 -1.06 -0.37 2.09
N LEU A 140 -0.14 -0.35 1.14
CA LEU A 140 -0.40 -0.76 -0.23
C LEU A 140 0.77 -1.57 -0.80
N LEU A 141 0.52 -2.28 -1.90
CA LEU A 141 1.57 -3.02 -2.60
C LEU A 141 2.47 -2.06 -3.37
N GLY A 142 3.79 -2.23 -3.24
CA GLY A 142 4.82 -1.41 -3.89
C GLY A 142 5.40 -2.03 -5.16
N GLY A 143 6.21 -1.24 -5.86
CA GLY A 143 6.74 -1.52 -7.20
C GLY A 143 7.55 -2.80 -7.33
N SER A 144 8.22 -3.24 -6.26
CA SER A 144 8.98 -4.50 -6.25
C SER A 144 8.10 -5.75 -6.18
N THR A 145 6.78 -5.60 -5.94
CA THR A 145 5.86 -6.75 -5.83
C THR A 145 5.83 -7.55 -7.14
N LEU A 146 5.98 -8.88 -7.00
CA LEU A 146 5.92 -9.86 -8.08
C LEU A 146 6.93 -9.59 -9.22
N THR A 147 8.09 -9.04 -8.90
CA THR A 147 9.13 -8.76 -9.89
C THR A 147 9.58 -10.03 -10.59
N GLU A 148 9.65 -11.16 -9.89
CA GLU A 148 10.00 -12.48 -10.43
C GLU A 148 8.97 -12.95 -11.46
N LEU A 149 7.68 -12.84 -11.12
CA LEU A 149 6.58 -13.23 -12.01
C LEU A 149 6.53 -12.34 -13.26
N ARG A 150 6.76 -11.04 -13.08
CA ARG A 150 6.83 -10.07 -14.18
C ARG A 150 7.93 -10.44 -15.16
N GLN A 151 9.14 -10.70 -14.68
CA GLN A 151 10.28 -11.06 -15.50
C GLN A 151 10.07 -12.41 -16.21
N ALA A 152 9.57 -13.42 -15.49
CA ALA A 152 9.31 -14.73 -16.09
C ALA A 152 8.31 -14.66 -17.25
N PHE A 153 7.21 -13.91 -17.09
CA PHE A 153 6.25 -13.72 -18.18
C PHE A 153 6.80 -12.87 -19.32
N GLN A 154 7.56 -11.83 -19.06
CA GLN A 154 8.17 -11.00 -20.10
C GLN A 154 9.09 -11.83 -21.01
N HIS A 155 9.93 -12.67 -20.42
CA HIS A 155 10.81 -13.56 -21.18
C HIS A 155 10.02 -14.62 -21.95
N ALA A 156 9.08 -15.29 -21.31
CA ALA A 156 8.29 -16.34 -21.94
C ALA A 156 7.45 -15.81 -23.12
N GLU A 157 6.82 -14.64 -22.97
CA GLU A 157 6.04 -14.03 -24.07
C GLU A 157 6.94 -13.58 -25.23
N SER A 158 8.12 -13.02 -24.92
CA SER A 158 9.09 -12.65 -25.94
C SER A 158 9.55 -13.85 -26.75
N GLU A 159 9.84 -14.98 -26.09
CA GLU A 159 10.31 -16.22 -26.74
C GLU A 159 9.19 -16.92 -27.53
N VAL A 160 7.97 -17.01 -26.97
CA VAL A 160 6.91 -17.86 -27.52
C VAL A 160 5.95 -17.10 -28.42
N GLU A 161 5.74 -15.80 -28.16
CA GLU A 161 4.72 -15.01 -28.84
C GLU A 161 5.28 -13.85 -29.67
N GLY A 162 6.59 -13.57 -29.56
CA GLY A 162 7.27 -12.49 -30.26
C GLY A 162 6.90 -11.09 -29.78
N GLY A 163 6.27 -10.96 -28.61
CA GLY A 163 5.89 -9.67 -28.02
C GLY A 163 5.53 -9.82 -26.56
N ILE A 164 5.40 -8.70 -25.84
CA ILE A 164 5.16 -8.65 -24.40
C ILE A 164 3.80 -8.01 -24.13
N SER A 165 3.04 -8.57 -23.18
CA SER A 165 1.80 -7.98 -22.68
C SER A 165 1.89 -7.65 -21.18
N PRO A 166 1.14 -6.63 -20.68
CA PRO A 166 1.18 -6.29 -19.27
C PRO A 166 0.49 -7.40 -18.45
N ARG A 167 1.28 -8.15 -17.66
CA ARG A 167 0.80 -9.25 -16.79
C ARG A 167 0.70 -8.84 -15.33
N VAL A 168 1.68 -8.06 -14.86
CA VAL A 168 1.77 -7.55 -13.49
C VAL A 168 1.62 -6.04 -13.56
N ALA A 169 0.73 -5.49 -12.74
CA ALA A 169 0.47 -4.05 -12.70
C ALA A 169 1.73 -3.26 -12.33
N PRO A 170 1.94 -2.09 -12.93
CA PRO A 170 2.89 -1.11 -12.40
C PRO A 170 2.34 -0.58 -11.07
N LEU A 171 3.14 -0.66 -10.02
CA LEU A 171 2.80 -0.18 -8.69
C LEU A 171 3.71 0.99 -8.33
N ALA A 172 3.26 1.84 -7.39
CA ALA A 172 3.98 3.03 -6.99
C ALA A 172 5.25 2.69 -6.19
N GLU A 173 6.25 3.56 -6.29
CA GLU A 173 7.46 3.51 -5.50
C GLU A 173 7.31 4.32 -4.19
N VAL A 174 8.01 3.92 -3.14
CA VAL A 174 7.92 4.56 -1.82
C VAL A 174 8.21 6.08 -1.88
N ARG A 175 9.18 6.49 -2.71
CA ARG A 175 9.55 7.90 -2.88
C ARG A 175 8.41 8.73 -3.46
N ASP A 176 7.70 8.21 -4.44
CA ASP A 176 6.61 8.91 -5.11
C ASP A 176 5.42 9.11 -4.17
N LEU A 177 5.16 8.13 -3.32
CA LEU A 177 4.06 8.15 -2.36
C LEU A 177 4.26 9.20 -1.27
N GLY A 178 5.50 9.44 -0.81
CA GLY A 178 5.81 10.53 0.11
C GLY A 178 5.47 11.91 -0.49
N GLY A 179 5.85 12.12 -1.75
CA GLY A 179 5.49 13.33 -2.49
C GLY A 179 3.97 13.47 -2.73
N LEU A 180 3.26 12.35 -2.91
CA LEU A 180 1.79 12.36 -3.05
C LEU A 180 1.10 12.81 -1.77
N LEU A 181 1.52 12.32 -0.60
CA LEU A 181 0.97 12.76 0.70
C LEU A 181 1.15 14.27 0.91
N GLN A 182 2.34 14.80 0.60
CA GLN A 182 2.59 16.24 0.70
C GLN A 182 1.69 17.06 -0.24
N ARG A 183 1.57 16.63 -1.50
CA ARG A 183 0.69 17.29 -2.48
C ARG A 183 -0.79 17.18 -2.11
N ALA A 184 -1.22 16.10 -1.49
CA ALA A 184 -2.57 15.96 -0.94
C ALA A 184 -2.81 16.86 0.28
N GLY A 185 -1.75 17.48 0.84
CA GLY A 185 -1.82 18.44 1.94
C GLY A 185 -1.79 17.80 3.33
N PHE A 186 -1.23 16.61 3.46
CA PHE A 186 -0.92 16.03 4.76
C PHE A 186 0.34 16.66 5.36
N SER A 187 0.32 16.86 6.68
CA SER A 187 1.47 17.24 7.49
C SER A 187 2.18 16.00 8.01
N LEU A 188 3.47 16.14 8.29
CA LEU A 188 4.30 15.08 8.89
C LEU A 188 4.17 13.74 8.13
N PRO A 189 4.27 13.74 6.80
CA PRO A 189 4.14 12.51 6.02
C PRO A 189 5.30 11.57 6.31
N VAL A 190 4.98 10.31 6.60
CA VAL A 190 5.97 9.24 6.76
C VAL A 190 5.64 8.15 5.76
N THR A 191 6.65 7.67 5.06
CA THR A 191 6.56 6.50 4.18
C THR A 191 7.71 5.56 4.50
N ASP A 192 7.39 4.29 4.62
CA ASP A 192 8.39 3.22 4.73
C ASP A 192 7.98 2.01 3.90
N SER A 193 8.88 1.09 3.67
CA SER A 193 8.60 -0.13 2.92
C SER A 193 9.22 -1.35 3.57
N GLU A 194 8.47 -2.45 3.55
CA GLU A 194 8.91 -3.77 3.97
C GLU A 194 8.81 -4.73 2.77
N ARG A 195 9.87 -5.49 2.51
CA ARG A 195 9.88 -6.54 1.50
C ARG A 195 9.71 -7.90 2.17
N LEU A 196 8.64 -8.57 1.79
CA LEU A 196 8.33 -9.92 2.23
C LEU A 196 8.68 -10.90 1.11
N THR A 197 9.47 -11.91 1.42
CA THR A 197 9.74 -13.02 0.50
C THR A 197 8.87 -14.21 0.90
N VAL A 198 7.86 -14.50 0.09
CA VAL A 198 7.01 -15.68 0.25
C VAL A 198 7.58 -16.82 -0.62
N ARG A 199 7.64 -18.03 -0.06
CA ARG A 199 8.26 -19.17 -0.72
C ARG A 199 7.23 -20.22 -1.11
N TYR A 200 7.18 -20.55 -2.38
CA TYR A 200 6.20 -21.46 -2.98
C TYR A 200 6.84 -22.77 -3.43
N SER A 201 6.07 -23.85 -3.47
CA SER A 201 6.49 -25.13 -4.02
C SER A 201 6.62 -25.09 -5.55
N ASP A 202 5.77 -24.31 -6.19
CA ASP A 202 5.68 -24.19 -7.64
C ASP A 202 5.02 -22.84 -8.04
N PRO A 203 5.19 -22.37 -9.31
CA PRO A 203 4.61 -21.11 -9.75
C PRO A 203 3.07 -21.09 -9.75
N PHE A 204 2.45 -22.27 -9.87
CA PHE A 204 0.98 -22.36 -9.88
C PHE A 204 0.41 -22.18 -8.48
N ALA A 205 1.16 -22.53 -7.42
CA ALA A 205 0.81 -22.24 -6.04
C ALA A 205 0.71 -20.71 -5.82
N LEU A 206 1.72 -19.95 -6.27
CA LEU A 206 1.67 -18.49 -6.28
C LEU A 206 0.45 -17.95 -7.04
N MET A 207 0.18 -18.47 -8.24
CA MET A 207 -0.96 -18.03 -9.05
C MET A 207 -2.32 -18.35 -8.39
N ARG A 208 -2.42 -19.45 -7.63
CA ARG A 208 -3.62 -19.77 -6.82
C ARG A 208 -3.81 -18.76 -5.70
N ASP A 209 -2.76 -18.40 -4.98
CA ASP A 209 -2.82 -17.40 -3.91
C ASP A 209 -3.18 -16.02 -4.45
N LEU A 210 -2.56 -15.57 -5.55
CA LEU A 210 -2.93 -14.31 -6.20
C LEU A 210 -4.42 -14.28 -6.61
N ARG A 211 -4.96 -15.41 -7.06
CA ARG A 211 -6.39 -15.54 -7.34
C ARG A 211 -7.22 -15.50 -6.07
N ALA A 212 -6.78 -16.17 -5.01
CA ALA A 212 -7.45 -16.18 -3.72
C ALA A 212 -7.37 -14.83 -2.99
N MET A 213 -6.40 -13.99 -3.31
CA MET A 213 -6.32 -12.59 -2.84
C MET A 213 -7.11 -11.59 -3.73
N GLY A 214 -7.64 -12.04 -4.89
CA GLY A 214 -8.26 -11.14 -5.87
C GLY A 214 -7.26 -10.33 -6.71
N LEU A 215 -5.96 -10.60 -6.61
CA LEU A 215 -4.85 -9.84 -7.21
C LEU A 215 -4.48 -10.31 -8.64
N THR A 216 -5.35 -11.02 -9.33
CA THR A 216 -5.11 -11.35 -10.72
C THR A 216 -5.20 -10.11 -11.62
N ASN A 217 -4.54 -10.15 -12.80
CA ASN A 217 -4.38 -8.99 -13.69
C ASN A 217 -5.68 -8.29 -14.06
N ALA A 218 -5.93 -7.10 -13.51
CA ALA A 218 -7.10 -6.26 -13.75
C ALA A 218 -6.78 -5.01 -14.59
N LEU A 219 -5.64 -4.97 -15.27
CA LEU A 219 -5.27 -3.86 -16.13
C LEU A 219 -6.27 -3.70 -17.29
N THR A 220 -6.57 -2.47 -17.66
CA THR A 220 -7.43 -2.16 -18.83
C THR A 220 -6.80 -2.70 -20.11
N GLU A 221 -5.48 -2.52 -20.26
CA GLU A 221 -4.67 -2.95 -21.40
C GLU A 221 -4.27 -4.44 -21.35
N ARG A 222 -4.81 -5.21 -20.40
CA ARG A 222 -4.51 -6.65 -20.34
C ARG A 222 -4.92 -7.36 -21.63
N ARG A 223 -4.14 -8.33 -22.02
CA ARG A 223 -4.54 -9.24 -23.10
C ARG A 223 -5.83 -9.99 -22.73
N ARG A 224 -6.84 -9.92 -23.57
CA ARG A 224 -8.17 -10.54 -23.34
C ARG A 224 -8.30 -11.95 -23.89
N THR A 225 -7.38 -12.35 -24.77
CA THR A 225 -7.30 -13.74 -25.26
C THR A 225 -6.73 -14.66 -24.17
N PRO A 226 -7.18 -15.92 -24.11
CA PRO A 226 -6.64 -16.89 -23.18
C PRO A 226 -5.13 -17.02 -23.29
N LEU A 227 -4.47 -17.22 -22.16
CA LEU A 227 -3.03 -17.48 -22.12
C LEU A 227 -2.74 -18.84 -22.79
N ARG A 228 -1.80 -18.84 -23.73
CA ARG A 228 -1.37 -20.08 -24.38
C ARG A 228 -0.68 -20.99 -23.37
N ARG A 229 -0.96 -22.29 -23.45
CA ARG A 229 -0.32 -23.27 -22.56
C ARG A 229 1.21 -23.23 -22.68
N ALA A 230 1.74 -23.09 -23.90
CA ALA A 230 3.18 -23.01 -24.14
C ALA A 230 3.81 -21.82 -23.41
N THR A 231 3.21 -20.63 -23.50
CA THR A 231 3.68 -19.43 -22.78
C THR A 231 3.63 -19.61 -21.27
N LEU A 232 2.55 -20.22 -20.75
CA LEU A 232 2.42 -20.48 -19.31
C LEU A 232 3.49 -21.46 -18.82
N MET A 233 3.71 -22.55 -19.55
CA MET A 233 4.73 -23.56 -19.18
C MET A 233 6.13 -22.95 -19.25
N ARG A 234 6.44 -22.20 -20.32
CA ARG A 234 7.73 -21.54 -20.44
C ARG A 234 7.97 -20.50 -19.33
N ALA A 235 6.94 -19.74 -18.94
CA ALA A 235 7.03 -18.82 -17.80
C ALA A 235 7.30 -19.57 -16.50
N ALA A 236 6.68 -20.73 -16.28
CA ALA A 236 6.91 -21.55 -15.10
C ALA A 236 8.35 -22.12 -15.06
N GLU A 237 8.89 -22.56 -16.21
CA GLU A 237 10.27 -23.01 -16.35
C GLU A 237 11.26 -21.89 -16.03
N ILE A 238 11.11 -20.71 -16.67
CA ILE A 238 11.97 -19.55 -16.44
C ILE A 238 11.90 -19.12 -14.95
N TYR A 239 10.71 -19.17 -14.36
CA TYR A 239 10.55 -18.86 -12.95
C TYR A 239 11.36 -19.82 -12.07
N ALA A 240 11.26 -21.12 -12.32
CA ALA A 240 12.00 -22.13 -11.59
C ALA A 240 13.52 -22.01 -11.82
N GLU A 241 13.96 -21.77 -13.05
CA GLU A 241 15.38 -21.62 -13.39
C GLU A 241 16.05 -20.43 -12.68
N ARG A 242 15.34 -19.28 -12.58
CA ARG A 242 15.95 -18.01 -12.15
C ARG A 242 15.68 -17.64 -10.71
N PHE A 243 14.58 -18.12 -10.12
CA PHE A 243 14.09 -17.63 -8.82
C PHE A 243 13.88 -18.74 -7.78
N SER A 244 14.47 -19.92 -8.02
CA SER A 244 14.52 -20.99 -7.03
C SER A 244 15.61 -20.75 -5.98
N ASP A 245 15.28 -21.10 -4.75
CA ASP A 245 16.27 -21.27 -3.69
C ASP A 245 16.97 -22.64 -3.81
N PRO A 246 18.09 -22.85 -3.09
CA PRO A 246 18.81 -24.15 -3.14
C PRO A 246 17.98 -25.36 -2.73
N ASP A 247 16.91 -25.18 -1.97
CA ASP A 247 15.96 -26.23 -1.56
C ASP A 247 14.81 -26.44 -2.57
N GLY A 248 14.87 -25.80 -3.75
CA GLY A 248 13.89 -25.92 -4.82
C GLY A 248 12.62 -25.08 -4.64
N ARG A 249 12.48 -24.33 -3.55
CA ARG A 249 11.33 -23.41 -3.39
C ARG A 249 11.53 -22.13 -4.20
N LEU A 250 10.42 -21.62 -4.72
CA LEU A 250 10.38 -20.42 -5.53
C LEU A 250 10.10 -19.18 -4.67
N ARG A 251 10.91 -18.15 -4.85
CA ARG A 251 10.70 -16.87 -4.18
C ARG A 251 9.69 -16.02 -4.92
N ALA A 252 8.77 -15.40 -4.20
CA ALA A 252 7.91 -14.32 -4.69
C ALA A 252 8.01 -13.13 -3.75
N THR A 253 8.40 -11.99 -4.29
CA THR A 253 8.54 -10.75 -3.52
C THR A 253 7.21 -10.03 -3.45
N PHE A 254 6.83 -9.62 -2.23
CA PHE A 254 5.75 -8.67 -1.97
C PHE A 254 6.34 -7.48 -1.21
N GLU A 255 6.14 -6.30 -1.73
CA GLU A 255 6.55 -5.06 -1.07
C GLU A 255 5.32 -4.39 -0.46
N LEU A 256 5.33 -4.22 0.85
CA LEU A 256 4.32 -3.46 1.57
C LEU A 256 4.84 -2.04 1.80
N ILE A 257 4.19 -1.05 1.20
CA ILE A 257 4.52 0.36 1.44
C ILE A 257 3.51 0.95 2.40
N TRP A 258 4.01 1.44 3.51
CA TRP A 258 3.24 2.13 4.52
C TRP A 258 3.25 3.63 4.28
N LEU A 259 2.11 4.24 4.51
CA LEU A 259 1.86 5.67 4.41
C LEU A 259 1.24 6.15 5.70
N SER A 260 1.73 7.24 6.26
CA SER A 260 0.99 7.95 7.30
C SER A 260 1.13 9.46 7.12
N GLY A 261 0.12 10.18 7.58
CA GLY A 261 0.12 11.64 7.53
C GLY A 261 -1.02 12.20 8.36
N TRP A 262 -0.79 13.39 8.88
CA TRP A 262 -1.76 14.11 9.71
C TRP A 262 -2.41 15.23 8.91
N VAL A 263 -3.67 15.52 9.19
CA VAL A 263 -4.27 16.77 8.68
C VAL A 263 -3.69 17.94 9.46
N PRO A 264 -3.22 19.02 8.78
CA PRO A 264 -2.61 20.17 9.43
C PRO A 264 -3.49 20.73 10.55
N HIS A 265 -2.86 21.04 11.69
CA HIS A 265 -3.47 21.71 12.83
C HIS A 265 -2.43 22.57 13.58
N GLU A 266 -2.89 23.62 14.27
CA GLU A 266 -1.99 24.55 14.97
C GLU A 266 -1.24 23.92 16.13
N SER A 267 -1.77 22.85 16.73
CA SER A 267 -1.14 22.11 17.84
C SER A 267 0.06 21.27 17.41
N GLN A 268 0.27 21.04 16.10
CA GLN A 268 1.36 20.21 15.61
C GLN A 268 2.70 20.93 15.74
N GLN A 269 3.74 20.14 16.03
CA GLN A 269 5.10 20.66 16.10
C GLN A 269 5.50 21.29 14.76
N LYS A 270 5.96 22.52 14.81
CA LYS A 270 6.53 23.21 13.64
C LYS A 270 8.04 23.05 13.67
N PRO A 271 8.68 22.86 12.49
CA PRO A 271 10.15 22.89 12.41
C PRO A 271 10.67 24.19 13.04
N LEU A 272 11.64 24.06 13.90
CA LEU A 272 12.35 25.23 14.43
C LEU A 272 13.09 25.92 13.31
N LYS A 273 13.19 27.26 13.36
CA LYS A 273 13.97 28.01 12.38
C LYS A 273 15.44 27.57 12.43
N PRO A 274 16.15 27.45 11.31
CA PRO A 274 17.59 27.18 11.30
C PRO A 274 18.31 28.16 12.23
N GLY A 275 19.22 27.67 13.08
CA GLY A 275 19.94 28.45 14.06
C GLY A 275 19.19 28.76 15.39
N SER A 276 17.98 28.24 15.59
CA SER A 276 17.22 28.43 16.83
C SER A 276 17.50 27.38 17.92
N ALA A 277 18.50 26.51 17.71
CA ALA A 277 18.90 25.51 18.70
C ALA A 277 19.37 26.22 19.98
N LYS A 278 18.75 25.89 21.13
CA LYS A 278 19.06 26.46 22.44
C LYS A 278 20.10 25.66 23.23
N ALA A 279 20.40 24.43 22.80
CA ALA A 279 21.40 23.57 23.37
C ALA A 279 22.29 23.01 22.28
N ARG A 280 23.59 22.85 22.58
CA ARG A 280 24.51 22.15 21.68
C ARG A 280 24.29 20.65 21.80
N LEU A 281 24.43 19.94 20.71
CA LEU A 281 24.28 18.47 20.68
C LEU A 281 25.29 17.78 21.58
N ALA A 282 26.54 18.30 21.62
CA ALA A 282 27.59 17.80 22.46
C ALA A 282 27.25 17.88 23.96
N ASP A 283 26.65 18.99 24.40
CA ASP A 283 26.21 19.19 25.77
C ASP A 283 25.07 18.22 26.13
N ALA A 284 24.13 18.02 25.21
CA ALA A 284 23.00 17.09 25.39
C ALA A 284 23.43 15.61 25.43
N LEU A 285 24.52 15.25 24.72
CA LEU A 285 25.06 13.89 24.67
C LEU A 285 26.18 13.66 25.68
N GLY A 286 26.63 14.70 26.41
CA GLY A 286 27.76 14.62 27.36
C GLY A 286 29.07 14.23 26.69
N THR A 287 29.27 14.56 25.41
CA THR A 287 30.45 14.23 24.62
C THR A 287 31.22 15.51 24.24
N PRO A 288 32.58 15.50 24.28
CA PRO A 288 33.35 16.64 23.82
C PRO A 288 33.20 16.85 22.31
N GLU A 289 33.04 18.11 21.89
CA GLU A 289 33.05 18.48 20.45
C GLU A 289 34.48 18.34 19.91
N HIS A 290 34.65 17.56 18.85
CA HIS A 290 35.86 17.57 18.05
C HIS A 290 35.69 18.56 16.89
N VAL A 291 36.43 19.66 16.96
CA VAL A 291 36.51 20.61 15.83
C VAL A 291 37.33 19.92 14.74
N VAL A 292 36.70 19.57 13.63
CA VAL A 292 37.44 19.18 12.43
C VAL A 292 37.92 20.46 11.77
N ASP A 293 39.22 20.67 11.77
CA ASP A 293 39.82 21.79 11.05
C ASP A 293 39.36 21.74 9.58
N PRO A 294 38.92 22.86 9.00
CA PRO A 294 38.59 22.90 7.59
C PRO A 294 39.86 22.53 6.82
N ILE A 295 39.78 21.50 5.98
CA ILE A 295 40.86 21.06 5.10
C ILE A 295 41.22 22.23 4.19
N GLY A 296 42.21 23.02 4.59
CA GLY A 296 42.81 24.05 3.79
C GLY A 296 43.73 23.43 2.75
N GLY A 297 43.15 22.99 1.66
CA GLY A 297 43.85 22.60 0.46
C GLY A 297 44.19 23.84 -0.39
N SER A 298 45.34 24.47 -0.11
CA SER A 298 45.95 25.39 -1.05
C SER A 298 46.50 24.60 -2.23
N LEU A 299 45.82 24.66 -3.36
CA LEU A 299 46.40 24.33 -4.66
C LEU A 299 47.38 25.47 -5.06
N ARG A 300 48.66 25.17 -5.07
CA ARG A 300 49.65 25.83 -5.92
C ARG A 300 50.00 24.91 -7.06
#